data_099f8359247a9a454ddd7df0d2b22f72
#
_entry.id   099f8359247a9a454ddd7df0d2b22f72
#
_cell.length_a   1.000
_cell.length_b   1.000
_cell.length_c   1.000
_cell.angle_alpha   90.00
_cell.angle_beta   90.00
_cell.angle_gamma   90.00
#
_symmetry.space_group_name_H-M   'P 1'
#
loop_
_entity.id
_entity.type
_entity.pdbx_description
1 polymer ?
#
loop_
_entity_poly.entity_id
_entity_poly.type
_entity_poly.pdbx_seq_one_letter_code
_entity_poly.pdbx_strand_id
1 'polypeptide(L)'
;MGKVIIKKLQIKTCHGVNDFEKKQPKRFEFSAEIGCDFYEAAQNDEISQTVNYSTVCKLITAVATQNVFNLIETLACRCAEAILDNFPQAEWVRMRVDKPQAPIKAKFKTMSAEVFLKREKVYLSLGSSLGNKKAYLDFAVKELSSTHGITVKKVSSYIESQPYGGVAHNVFLNACAEIETYLPPRALLKELHRIEEAGERRRSLRWDDRTLDIDIIFYGREVICEEGLTIPHADYVNRSFVIEPLKEIAPDFICPLTGVAVKNLAPDSGK
;
A
#
# COMPACT_ATOMS: atom_id res chain seq x y z
N MET A 1 10.48 18.20 7.24
CA MET A 1 9.41 17.76 6.31
C MET A 1 8.63 18.97 5.84
N GLY A 2 8.41 19.13 4.54
CA GLY A 2 7.65 20.21 3.95
C GLY A 2 6.58 19.67 2.98
N LYS A 3 5.96 20.57 2.22
CA LYS A 3 5.01 20.17 1.18
C LYS A 3 5.03 21.12 -0.02
N VAL A 4 4.89 20.56 -1.21
CA VAL A 4 4.61 21.29 -2.45
C VAL A 4 3.11 21.38 -2.63
N ILE A 5 2.59 22.57 -3.01
CA ILE A 5 1.14 22.81 -3.10
C ILE A 5 0.78 23.33 -4.50
N ILE A 6 -0.17 22.66 -5.13
CA ILE A 6 -0.82 23.10 -6.36
C ILE A 6 -2.27 23.45 -6.01
N LYS A 7 -2.69 24.68 -6.38
CA LYS A 7 -4.05 25.14 -6.10
C LYS A 7 -4.79 25.41 -7.39
N LYS A 8 -5.93 24.73 -7.58
CA LYS A 8 -6.92 24.99 -8.64
C LYS A 8 -6.35 24.97 -10.06
N LEU A 9 -5.49 23.99 -10.40
CA LEU A 9 -5.11 23.72 -11.76
C LEU A 9 -6.38 23.43 -12.58
N GLN A 10 -6.64 24.23 -13.61
CA GLN A 10 -7.86 24.12 -14.41
C GLN A 10 -7.60 23.27 -15.65
N ILE A 11 -8.41 22.23 -15.81
CA ILE A 11 -8.34 21.32 -16.96
C ILE A 11 -9.75 21.14 -17.53
N LYS A 12 -9.88 21.22 -18.86
CA LYS A 12 -11.11 20.86 -19.57
C LYS A 12 -11.05 19.39 -19.94
N THR A 13 -11.97 18.59 -19.42
CA THR A 13 -12.00 17.14 -19.60
C THR A 13 -13.42 16.57 -19.45
N CYS A 14 -13.57 15.28 -19.78
CA CYS A 14 -14.84 14.57 -19.80
C CYS A 14 -14.88 13.49 -18.73
N HIS A 15 -15.57 13.75 -17.61
CA HIS A 15 -15.79 12.76 -16.55
C HIS A 15 -17.21 12.88 -15.99
N GLY A 16 -17.82 11.75 -15.65
CA GLY A 16 -19.13 11.69 -15.03
C GLY A 16 -19.91 10.44 -15.41
N VAL A 17 -21.00 10.21 -14.71
CA VAL A 17 -21.83 9.01 -14.88
C VAL A 17 -22.69 9.12 -16.16
N ASN A 18 -23.16 10.34 -16.50
CA ASN A 18 -24.04 10.54 -17.64
C ASN A 18 -23.28 10.55 -18.96
N ASP A 19 -23.88 10.01 -20.02
CA ASP A 19 -23.24 9.91 -21.33
C ASP A 19 -22.86 11.25 -21.94
N PHE A 20 -23.63 12.31 -21.70
CA PHE A 20 -23.30 13.65 -22.18
C PHE A 20 -22.03 14.22 -21.51
N GLU A 21 -21.77 13.87 -20.24
CA GLU A 21 -20.58 14.30 -19.50
C GLU A 21 -19.31 13.67 -20.06
N LYS A 22 -19.43 12.48 -20.65
CA LYS A 22 -18.31 11.77 -21.31
C LYS A 22 -17.96 12.31 -22.69
N LYS A 23 -18.86 13.11 -23.28
CA LYS A 23 -18.73 13.67 -24.64
C LYS A 23 -18.50 15.18 -24.65
N GLN A 24 -18.93 15.89 -23.63
CA GLN A 24 -18.86 17.35 -23.56
C GLN A 24 -17.83 17.77 -22.50
N PRO A 25 -16.64 18.28 -22.90
CA PRO A 25 -15.63 18.72 -21.94
C PRO A 25 -16.17 19.82 -21.01
N LYS A 26 -15.97 19.65 -19.73
CA LYS A 26 -16.26 20.61 -18.68
C LYS A 26 -14.97 21.02 -17.98
N ARG A 27 -15.01 22.18 -17.28
CA ARG A 27 -13.91 22.60 -16.44
C ARG A 27 -13.93 21.82 -15.13
N PHE A 28 -12.80 21.21 -14.81
CA PHE A 28 -12.46 20.67 -13.50
C PHE A 28 -11.33 21.48 -12.89
N GLU A 29 -11.26 21.54 -11.56
CA GLU A 29 -10.17 22.19 -10.83
C GLU A 29 -9.49 21.15 -9.95
N PHE A 30 -8.15 21.08 -10.04
CA PHE A 30 -7.34 20.10 -9.33
C PHE A 30 -6.45 20.82 -8.33
N SER A 31 -6.48 20.37 -7.07
CA SER A 31 -5.59 20.86 -6.03
C SER A 31 -4.84 19.68 -5.42
N ALA A 32 -3.53 19.81 -5.28
CA ALA A 32 -2.68 18.78 -4.69
C ALA A 32 -1.79 19.38 -3.59
N GLU A 33 -1.69 18.67 -2.47
CA GLU A 33 -0.64 18.87 -1.49
C GLU A 33 0.22 17.61 -1.47
N ILE A 34 1.54 17.75 -1.63
CA ILE A 34 2.48 16.65 -1.77
C ILE A 34 3.52 16.81 -0.68
N GLY A 35 3.50 15.91 0.31
CA GLY A 35 4.49 15.89 1.38
C GLY A 35 5.80 15.30 0.91
N CYS A 36 6.89 16.02 1.13
CA CYS A 36 8.23 15.55 0.82
C CYS A 36 9.23 16.27 1.75
N ASP A 37 10.37 15.64 1.99
CA ASP A 37 11.49 16.34 2.56
C ASP A 37 12.28 17.04 1.43
N PHE A 38 12.34 18.36 1.51
CA PHE A 38 13.09 19.16 0.55
C PHE A 38 14.19 20.01 1.24
N TYR A 39 14.62 19.61 2.43
CA TYR A 39 15.64 20.36 3.15
C TYR A 39 16.94 20.46 2.35
N GLU A 40 17.45 19.34 1.85
CA GLU A 40 18.65 19.32 1.03
C GLU A 40 18.48 20.06 -0.30
N ALA A 41 17.31 19.88 -0.95
CA ALA A 41 16.98 20.62 -2.16
C ALA A 41 17.05 22.15 -1.95
N ALA A 42 16.55 22.62 -0.79
CA ALA A 42 16.57 24.04 -0.44
C ALA A 42 17.97 24.54 -0.08
N GLN A 43 18.87 23.70 0.45
CA GLN A 43 20.25 24.07 0.73
C GLN A 43 21.09 24.18 -0.55
N ASN A 44 20.83 23.28 -1.50
CA ASN A 44 21.63 23.16 -2.73
C ASN A 44 21.01 23.91 -3.91
N ASP A 45 19.77 24.41 -3.78
CA ASP A 45 18.94 25.00 -4.85
C ASP A 45 18.79 24.04 -6.06
N GLU A 46 18.60 22.72 -5.77
CA GLU A 46 18.63 21.66 -6.77
C GLU A 46 17.27 21.00 -6.95
N ILE A 47 16.65 21.18 -8.13
CA ILE A 47 15.30 20.68 -8.46
C ILE A 47 15.20 19.15 -8.47
N SER A 48 16.28 18.44 -8.75
CA SER A 48 16.32 16.98 -8.78
C SER A 48 16.07 16.33 -7.42
N GLN A 49 16.31 17.10 -6.34
CA GLN A 49 16.16 16.63 -4.95
C GLN A 49 14.77 16.92 -4.38
N THR A 50 13.81 17.41 -5.17
CA THR A 50 12.46 17.74 -4.72
C THR A 50 11.39 17.35 -5.75
N VAL A 51 10.13 17.59 -5.39
CA VAL A 51 8.99 17.36 -6.28
C VAL A 51 8.83 18.54 -7.25
N ASN A 52 9.08 18.30 -8.53
CA ASN A 52 8.87 19.30 -9.57
C ASN A 52 7.37 19.47 -9.87
N TYR A 53 6.78 20.57 -9.39
CA TYR A 53 5.36 20.87 -9.57
C TYR A 53 4.95 20.99 -11.05
N SER A 54 5.83 21.39 -11.96
CA SER A 54 5.54 21.43 -13.39
C SER A 54 5.30 20.02 -13.96
N THR A 55 6.13 19.06 -13.55
CA THR A 55 5.94 17.64 -13.90
C THR A 55 4.66 17.08 -13.26
N VAL A 56 4.35 17.44 -12.02
CA VAL A 56 3.09 17.05 -11.36
C VAL A 56 1.88 17.56 -12.14
N CYS A 57 1.88 18.84 -12.57
CA CYS A 57 0.79 19.40 -13.37
C CYS A 57 0.62 18.64 -14.72
N LYS A 58 1.72 18.23 -15.35
CA LYS A 58 1.67 17.40 -16.59
C LYS A 58 1.06 16.03 -16.31
N LEU A 59 1.43 15.36 -15.21
CA LEU A 59 0.87 14.07 -14.82
C LEU A 59 -0.63 14.17 -14.54
N ILE A 60 -1.06 15.13 -13.72
CA ILE A 60 -2.48 15.37 -13.46
C ILE A 60 -3.24 15.61 -14.78
N THR A 61 -2.69 16.42 -15.67
CA THR A 61 -3.29 16.69 -16.96
C THR A 61 -3.39 15.45 -17.82
N ALA A 62 -2.33 14.63 -17.87
CA ALA A 62 -2.33 13.38 -18.62
C ALA A 62 -3.38 12.39 -18.08
N VAL A 63 -3.45 12.16 -16.77
CA VAL A 63 -4.46 11.29 -16.15
C VAL A 63 -5.87 11.78 -16.46
N ALA A 64 -6.11 13.10 -16.36
CA ALA A 64 -7.42 13.69 -16.57
C ALA A 64 -7.88 13.71 -18.04
N THR A 65 -6.95 13.76 -19.00
CA THR A 65 -7.30 13.91 -20.42
C THR A 65 -7.21 12.61 -21.23
N GLN A 66 -6.38 11.67 -20.79
CA GLN A 66 -6.20 10.38 -21.48
C GLN A 66 -7.22 9.31 -21.07
N ASN A 67 -8.01 9.57 -20.02
CA ASN A 67 -9.00 8.64 -19.50
C ASN A 67 -10.35 9.33 -19.30
N VAL A 68 -11.42 8.54 -19.29
CA VAL A 68 -12.77 8.99 -18.93
C VAL A 68 -13.25 8.17 -17.73
N PHE A 69 -13.41 8.81 -16.58
CA PHE A 69 -13.88 8.17 -15.36
C PHE A 69 -15.36 8.52 -15.07
N ASN A 70 -16.11 7.56 -14.53
CA ASN A 70 -17.47 7.80 -14.08
C ASN A 70 -17.52 8.66 -12.80
N LEU A 71 -16.56 8.43 -11.90
CA LEU A 71 -16.51 9.02 -10.57
C LEU A 71 -15.34 10.01 -10.45
N ILE A 72 -15.59 11.17 -9.85
CA ILE A 72 -14.52 12.14 -9.53
C ILE A 72 -13.62 11.62 -8.42
N GLU A 73 -14.11 10.71 -7.58
CA GLU A 73 -13.34 9.96 -6.59
C GLU A 73 -12.25 9.11 -7.25
N THR A 74 -12.61 8.37 -8.31
CA THR A 74 -11.65 7.59 -9.09
C THR A 74 -10.60 8.50 -9.73
N LEU A 75 -11.02 9.63 -10.30
CA LEU A 75 -10.11 10.61 -10.89
C LEU A 75 -9.12 11.16 -9.85
N ALA A 76 -9.61 11.49 -8.65
CA ALA A 76 -8.74 11.95 -7.55
C ALA A 76 -7.73 10.88 -7.13
N CYS A 77 -8.17 9.63 -6.94
CA CYS A 77 -7.27 8.50 -6.61
C CYS A 77 -6.20 8.31 -7.68
N ARG A 78 -6.58 8.23 -8.96
CA ARG A 78 -5.63 8.00 -10.06
C ARG A 78 -4.60 9.13 -10.18
N CYS A 79 -4.98 10.39 -9.93
CA CYS A 79 -4.04 11.51 -9.90
C CYS A 79 -3.07 11.39 -8.72
N ALA A 80 -3.55 11.01 -7.53
CA ALA A 80 -2.70 10.84 -6.35
C ALA A 80 -1.71 9.66 -6.52
N GLU A 81 -2.18 8.52 -7.02
CA GLU A 81 -1.38 7.34 -7.35
C GLU A 81 -0.27 7.70 -8.36
N ALA A 82 -0.64 8.36 -9.47
CA ALA A 82 0.32 8.77 -10.48
C ALA A 82 1.43 9.68 -9.91
N ILE A 83 1.12 10.55 -8.96
CA ILE A 83 2.12 11.38 -8.29
C ILE A 83 3.04 10.52 -7.44
N LEU A 84 2.49 9.63 -6.60
CA LEU A 84 3.31 8.73 -5.77
C LEU A 84 4.19 7.82 -6.63
N ASP A 85 3.69 7.26 -7.71
CA ASP A 85 4.46 6.36 -8.59
C ASP A 85 5.63 7.05 -9.28
N ASN A 86 5.48 8.33 -9.65
CA ASN A 86 6.49 9.07 -10.42
C ASN A 86 7.45 9.89 -9.55
N PHE A 87 7.15 10.09 -8.26
CA PHE A 87 8.01 10.82 -7.33
C PHE A 87 8.33 9.95 -6.10
N PRO A 88 9.44 9.22 -6.10
CA PRO A 88 9.87 8.40 -4.94
C PRO A 88 10.04 9.21 -3.64
N GLN A 89 10.41 10.50 -3.76
CA GLN A 89 10.55 11.42 -2.64
C GLN A 89 9.21 11.92 -2.08
N ALA A 90 8.08 11.69 -2.77
CA ALA A 90 6.77 12.01 -2.23
C ALA A 90 6.35 10.96 -1.19
N GLU A 91 6.16 11.39 0.05
CA GLU A 91 5.75 10.52 1.15
C GLU A 91 4.23 10.36 1.22
N TRP A 92 3.51 11.44 0.90
CA TRP A 92 2.04 11.45 0.86
C TRP A 92 1.51 12.47 -0.14
N VAL A 93 0.31 12.25 -0.60
CA VAL A 93 -0.44 13.14 -1.50
C VAL A 93 -1.85 13.31 -0.95
N ARG A 94 -2.30 14.57 -0.82
CA ARG A 94 -3.72 14.93 -0.69
C ARG A 94 -4.14 15.52 -2.02
N MET A 95 -5.04 14.85 -2.72
CA MET A 95 -5.56 15.26 -4.02
C MET A 95 -7.04 15.59 -3.90
N ARG A 96 -7.41 16.79 -4.36
CA ARG A 96 -8.81 17.22 -4.46
C ARG A 96 -9.16 17.55 -5.90
N VAL A 97 -10.28 17.04 -6.35
CA VAL A 97 -10.90 17.32 -7.64
C VAL A 97 -12.22 18.03 -7.42
N ASP A 98 -12.34 19.24 -7.95
CA ASP A 98 -13.55 20.04 -7.93
C ASP A 98 -14.26 20.00 -9.29
N LYS A 99 -15.58 19.84 -9.28
CA LYS A 99 -16.48 19.82 -10.45
C LYS A 99 -17.50 20.95 -10.35
N PRO A 100 -17.14 22.19 -10.72
CA PRO A 100 -18.02 23.37 -10.57
C PRO A 100 -19.29 23.29 -11.40
N GLN A 101 -19.27 22.51 -12.49
CA GLN A 101 -20.38 22.36 -13.43
C GLN A 101 -21.02 20.97 -13.32
N ALA A 102 -21.18 20.44 -12.08
CA ALA A 102 -21.90 19.19 -11.87
C ALA A 102 -23.35 19.32 -12.34
N PRO A 103 -23.94 18.28 -12.99
CA PRO A 103 -25.28 18.35 -13.60
C PRO A 103 -26.39 18.14 -12.55
N ILE A 104 -26.49 19.02 -11.57
CA ILE A 104 -27.51 18.99 -10.53
C ILE A 104 -28.38 20.24 -10.57
N LYS A 105 -29.69 20.06 -10.31
CA LYS A 105 -30.68 21.15 -10.26
C LYS A 105 -30.72 21.83 -8.88
N ALA A 106 -29.53 22.28 -8.41
CA ALA A 106 -29.41 22.99 -7.14
C ALA A 106 -28.40 24.12 -7.24
N LYS A 107 -28.50 25.13 -6.39
CA LYS A 107 -27.46 26.15 -6.27
C LYS A 107 -26.31 25.62 -5.44
N PHE A 108 -25.11 25.56 -6.01
CA PHE A 108 -23.88 25.14 -5.34
C PHE A 108 -22.68 25.87 -5.93
N LYS A 109 -21.55 25.86 -5.23
CA LYS A 109 -20.30 26.44 -5.70
C LYS A 109 -19.49 25.41 -6.50
N THR A 110 -19.35 24.22 -5.97
CA THR A 110 -18.65 23.08 -6.58
C THR A 110 -19.05 21.79 -5.88
N MET A 111 -18.94 20.66 -6.55
CA MET A 111 -18.89 19.32 -5.95
C MET A 111 -17.45 18.85 -5.98
N SER A 112 -17.00 18.18 -4.94
CA SER A 112 -15.60 17.82 -4.78
C SER A 112 -15.43 16.41 -4.25
N ALA A 113 -14.38 15.75 -4.68
CA ALA A 113 -13.83 14.56 -4.04
C ALA A 113 -12.40 14.86 -3.59
N GLU A 114 -12.04 14.35 -2.41
CA GLU A 114 -10.67 14.47 -1.87
C GLU A 114 -10.20 13.09 -1.41
N VAL A 115 -8.94 12.76 -1.73
CA VAL A 115 -8.26 11.55 -1.27
C VAL A 115 -6.95 11.93 -0.60
N PHE A 116 -6.57 11.16 0.41
CA PHE A 116 -5.27 11.21 1.04
C PHE A 116 -4.61 9.84 0.92
N LEU A 117 -3.49 9.77 0.20
CA LEU A 117 -2.66 8.57 0.09
C LEU A 117 -1.30 8.86 0.72
N LYS A 118 -0.81 7.90 1.50
CA LYS A 118 0.50 7.97 2.16
C LYS A 118 1.22 6.65 1.96
N ARG A 119 2.54 6.71 1.71
CA ARG A 119 3.39 5.53 1.73
C ARG A 119 3.55 5.06 3.16
N GLU A 120 3.15 3.83 3.42
CA GLU A 120 3.36 3.16 4.69
C GLU A 120 4.34 2.01 4.52
N LYS A 121 5.20 1.85 5.50
CA LYS A 121 6.07 0.70 5.62
C LYS A 121 5.27 -0.43 6.25
N VAL A 122 5.25 -1.58 5.59
CA VAL A 122 4.48 -2.75 6.00
C VAL A 122 5.40 -3.96 6.08
N TYR A 123 5.20 -4.78 7.09
CA TYR A 123 5.93 -6.04 7.28
C TYR A 123 4.97 -7.20 7.10
N LEU A 124 5.35 -8.10 6.21
CA LEU A 124 4.60 -9.30 5.85
C LEU A 124 5.34 -10.54 6.32
N SER A 125 4.59 -11.56 6.74
CA SER A 125 5.09 -12.92 6.89
C SER A 125 4.67 -13.74 5.69
N LEU A 126 5.58 -14.53 5.14
CA LEU A 126 5.38 -15.43 4.02
C LEU A 126 5.63 -16.85 4.49
N GLY A 127 4.73 -17.80 4.18
CA GLY A 127 4.86 -19.20 4.58
C GLY A 127 4.42 -20.16 3.48
N SER A 128 5.07 -21.32 3.41
CA SER A 128 4.71 -22.42 2.51
C SER A 128 5.06 -23.76 3.12
N SER A 129 4.16 -24.77 3.03
CA SER A 129 4.41 -26.14 3.53
C SER A 129 4.22 -27.21 2.48
N LEU A 130 3.64 -26.89 1.31
CA LEU A 130 3.33 -27.86 0.26
C LEU A 130 4.19 -27.63 -1.01
N GLY A 131 4.48 -28.70 -1.72
CA GLY A 131 5.13 -28.66 -3.02
C GLY A 131 6.54 -28.05 -2.99
N ASN A 132 6.89 -27.25 -4.00
CA ASN A 132 8.14 -26.51 -4.03
C ASN A 132 8.01 -25.20 -3.24
N LYS A 133 8.17 -25.31 -1.92
CA LYS A 133 8.01 -24.21 -0.95
C LYS A 133 8.80 -22.97 -1.36
N LYS A 134 10.06 -23.14 -1.76
CA LYS A 134 10.91 -22.02 -2.19
C LYS A 134 10.34 -21.31 -3.42
N ALA A 135 9.87 -22.07 -4.41
CA ALA A 135 9.29 -21.49 -5.60
C ALA A 135 8.02 -20.69 -5.30
N TYR A 136 7.20 -21.12 -4.32
CA TYR A 136 6.01 -20.37 -3.88
C TYR A 136 6.38 -19.06 -3.17
N LEU A 137 7.41 -19.06 -2.31
CA LEU A 137 7.87 -17.82 -1.68
C LEU A 137 8.49 -16.85 -2.70
N ASP A 138 9.32 -17.35 -3.63
CA ASP A 138 9.89 -16.55 -4.72
C ASP A 138 8.78 -15.98 -5.63
N PHE A 139 7.74 -16.77 -5.92
CA PHE A 139 6.53 -16.32 -6.64
C PHE A 139 5.82 -15.18 -5.89
N ALA A 140 5.60 -15.32 -4.58
CA ALA A 140 4.96 -14.30 -3.76
C ALA A 140 5.73 -12.97 -3.82
N VAL A 141 7.06 -13.00 -3.66
CA VAL A 141 7.93 -11.82 -3.75
C VAL A 141 7.85 -11.17 -5.13
N LYS A 142 7.83 -11.97 -6.19
CA LYS A 142 7.69 -11.48 -7.57
C LYS A 142 6.32 -10.83 -7.81
N GLU A 143 5.23 -11.46 -7.38
CA GLU A 143 3.87 -10.92 -7.50
C GLU A 143 3.72 -9.62 -6.68
N LEU A 144 4.22 -9.56 -5.45
CA LEU A 144 4.26 -8.34 -4.65
C LEU A 144 4.99 -7.21 -5.40
N SER A 145 6.16 -7.51 -6.00
CA SER A 145 6.96 -6.53 -6.73
C SER A 145 6.28 -6.03 -8.02
N SER A 146 5.38 -6.81 -8.60
CA SER A 146 4.62 -6.44 -9.81
C SER A 146 3.25 -5.84 -9.51
N THR A 147 2.80 -5.87 -8.25
CA THR A 147 1.50 -5.31 -7.86
C THR A 147 1.59 -3.79 -7.76
N HIS A 148 0.69 -3.10 -8.48
CA HIS A 148 0.59 -1.65 -8.45
C HIS A 148 0.36 -1.13 -7.02
N GLY A 149 1.12 -0.11 -6.64
CA GLY A 149 1.05 0.48 -5.30
C GLY A 149 1.83 -0.27 -4.22
N ILE A 150 2.60 -1.30 -4.58
CA ILE A 150 3.50 -2.04 -3.68
C ILE A 150 4.93 -1.96 -4.20
N THR A 151 5.87 -1.70 -3.30
CA THR A 151 7.31 -1.76 -3.56
C THR A 151 7.97 -2.65 -2.52
N VAL A 152 8.55 -3.77 -2.93
CA VAL A 152 9.32 -4.65 -2.04
C VAL A 152 10.68 -4.00 -1.76
N LYS A 153 11.01 -3.82 -0.49
CA LYS A 153 12.26 -3.16 -0.02
C LYS A 153 13.30 -4.16 0.45
N LYS A 154 12.86 -5.17 1.23
CA LYS A 154 13.73 -6.21 1.79
C LYS A 154 12.97 -7.52 1.87
N VAL A 155 13.69 -8.61 1.75
CA VAL A 155 13.21 -9.96 2.06
C VAL A 155 14.26 -10.62 2.95
N SER A 156 13.83 -11.28 4.01
CA SER A 156 14.72 -12.01 4.90
C SER A 156 15.28 -13.28 4.28
N SER A 157 16.22 -13.90 4.93
CA SER A 157 16.59 -15.29 4.70
C SER A 157 15.38 -16.22 4.90
N TYR A 158 15.35 -17.33 4.16
CA TYR A 158 14.31 -18.35 4.31
C TYR A 158 14.70 -19.31 5.44
N ILE A 159 13.78 -19.56 6.36
CA ILE A 159 13.97 -20.46 7.50
C ILE A 159 12.92 -21.57 7.52
N GLU A 160 13.31 -22.77 7.94
CA GLU A 160 12.38 -23.87 8.15
C GLU A 160 11.81 -23.83 9.58
N SER A 161 10.54 -24.20 9.73
CA SER A 161 9.90 -24.40 11.01
C SER A 161 9.03 -25.64 11.03
N GLN A 162 8.90 -26.24 12.23
CA GLN A 162 7.90 -27.28 12.46
C GLN A 162 6.47 -26.69 12.37
N PRO A 163 5.46 -27.52 12.05
CA PRO A 163 4.08 -27.09 12.04
C PRO A 163 3.65 -26.43 13.35
N TYR A 164 2.98 -25.29 13.27
CA TYR A 164 2.44 -24.56 14.43
C TYR A 164 0.93 -24.83 14.56
N GLY A 165 0.45 -25.02 15.79
CA GLY A 165 -0.97 -25.17 16.08
C GLY A 165 -1.53 -26.60 15.96
N GLY A 166 -0.70 -27.61 15.66
CA GLY A 166 -1.05 -29.05 15.77
C GLY A 166 -1.98 -29.61 14.68
N VAL A 167 -2.21 -28.88 13.58
CA VAL A 167 -3.09 -29.30 12.45
C VAL A 167 -2.27 -29.68 11.23
N ALA A 168 -1.30 -28.84 10.82
CA ALA A 168 -0.43 -29.13 9.68
C ALA A 168 0.57 -30.27 9.99
N HIS A 169 0.97 -30.98 8.96
CA HIS A 169 1.87 -32.12 9.07
C HIS A 169 3.26 -31.90 8.45
N ASN A 170 3.38 -30.91 7.58
CA ASN A 170 4.60 -30.64 6.83
C ASN A 170 5.42 -29.52 7.46
N VAL A 171 6.75 -29.62 7.33
CA VAL A 171 7.67 -28.54 7.67
C VAL A 171 7.38 -27.33 6.78
N PHE A 172 7.28 -26.16 7.39
CA PHE A 172 7.11 -24.89 6.67
C PHE A 172 8.45 -24.28 6.27
N LEU A 173 8.47 -23.58 5.15
CA LEU A 173 9.51 -22.61 4.80
C LEU A 173 8.90 -21.22 4.98
N ASN A 174 9.58 -20.33 5.73
CA ASN A 174 9.06 -19.02 6.09
C ASN A 174 10.07 -17.93 5.78
N ALA A 175 9.55 -16.72 5.57
CA ALA A 175 10.31 -15.50 5.43
C ALA A 175 9.49 -14.29 5.90
N CYS A 176 10.14 -13.14 6.09
CA CYS A 176 9.46 -11.86 6.20
C CYS A 176 9.86 -10.94 5.04
N ALA A 177 8.93 -10.09 4.63
CA ALA A 177 9.18 -9.03 3.65
C ALA A 177 8.83 -7.66 4.23
N GLU A 178 9.71 -6.68 3.99
CA GLU A 178 9.41 -5.26 4.16
C GLU A 178 8.97 -4.70 2.82
N ILE A 179 7.77 -4.15 2.77
CA ILE A 179 7.24 -3.44 1.61
C ILE A 179 6.91 -2.00 1.97
N GLU A 180 6.90 -1.13 0.98
CA GLU A 180 6.25 0.17 1.03
C GLU A 180 4.99 0.13 0.17
N THR A 181 3.87 0.67 0.69
CA THR A 181 2.61 0.72 -0.06
C THR A 181 1.80 1.95 0.32
N TYR A 182 0.98 2.43 -0.61
CA TYR A 182 -0.09 3.40 -0.34
C TYR A 182 -1.49 2.77 -0.40
N LEU A 183 -1.58 1.45 -0.60
CA LEU A 183 -2.85 0.73 -0.52
C LEU A 183 -3.33 0.72 0.92
N PRO A 184 -4.58 1.12 1.21
CA PRO A 184 -5.14 0.97 2.55
C PRO A 184 -5.11 -0.48 3.04
N PRO A 185 -5.08 -0.75 4.35
CA PRO A 185 -4.90 -2.10 4.90
C PRO A 185 -5.83 -3.17 4.32
N ARG A 186 -7.12 -2.85 4.14
CA ARG A 186 -8.09 -3.78 3.52
C ARG A 186 -7.84 -4.01 2.03
N ALA A 187 -7.38 -2.98 1.30
CA ALA A 187 -7.03 -3.13 -0.10
C ALA A 187 -5.77 -3.99 -0.26
N LEU A 188 -4.76 -3.75 0.60
CA LEU A 188 -3.58 -4.60 0.65
C LEU A 188 -3.95 -6.05 0.95
N LEU A 189 -4.75 -6.32 1.99
CA LEU A 189 -5.19 -7.68 2.33
C LEU A 189 -5.87 -8.37 1.15
N LYS A 190 -6.70 -7.65 0.39
CA LYS A 190 -7.33 -8.20 -0.82
C LYS A 190 -6.31 -8.60 -1.89
N GLU A 191 -5.27 -7.77 -2.09
CA GLU A 191 -4.20 -8.11 -3.04
C GLU A 191 -3.36 -9.30 -2.56
N LEU A 192 -3.08 -9.40 -1.25
CA LEU A 192 -2.39 -10.56 -0.69
C LEU A 192 -3.19 -11.85 -0.91
N HIS A 193 -4.50 -11.82 -0.66
CA HIS A 193 -5.37 -12.97 -0.97
C HIS A 193 -5.36 -13.33 -2.47
N ARG A 194 -5.36 -12.33 -3.37
CA ARG A 194 -5.24 -12.57 -4.81
C ARG A 194 -3.93 -13.30 -5.16
N ILE A 195 -2.82 -12.89 -4.52
CA ILE A 195 -1.51 -13.52 -4.72
C ILE A 195 -1.52 -14.96 -4.18
N GLU A 196 -2.10 -15.20 -3.01
CA GLU A 196 -2.25 -16.54 -2.45
C GLU A 196 -3.08 -17.45 -3.36
N GLU A 197 -4.21 -16.96 -3.88
CA GLU A 197 -5.06 -17.71 -4.82
C GLU A 197 -4.30 -18.05 -6.11
N ALA A 198 -3.50 -17.11 -6.64
CA ALA A 198 -2.63 -17.33 -7.79
C ALA A 198 -1.49 -18.32 -7.50
N GLY A 199 -1.06 -18.43 -6.24
CA GLY A 199 -0.15 -19.45 -5.70
C GLY A 199 -0.82 -20.79 -5.43
N GLU A 200 -1.98 -21.07 -6.05
CA GLU A 200 -2.74 -22.33 -5.93
C GLU A 200 -3.23 -22.63 -4.50
N ARG A 201 -3.34 -21.61 -3.65
CA ARG A 201 -3.90 -21.79 -2.30
C ARG A 201 -5.35 -22.24 -2.39
N ARG A 202 -5.65 -23.45 -1.88
CA ARG A 202 -7.00 -23.89 -1.60
C ARG A 202 -7.28 -23.66 -0.12
N ARG A 203 -8.33 -22.93 0.22
CA ARG A 203 -8.77 -22.73 1.60
C ARG A 203 -9.29 -24.06 2.16
N SER A 204 -8.61 -24.61 3.16
CA SER A 204 -8.98 -25.77 3.95
C SER A 204 -9.25 -25.36 5.41
N LEU A 205 -8.86 -26.14 6.36
CA LEU A 205 -8.98 -25.81 7.77
C LEU A 205 -7.99 -24.71 8.19
N ARG A 206 -8.30 -24.02 9.27
CA ARG A 206 -7.37 -23.06 9.90
C ARG A 206 -6.12 -23.82 10.36
N TRP A 207 -4.93 -23.28 10.04
CA TRP A 207 -3.60 -23.85 10.36
C TRP A 207 -3.25 -25.16 9.63
N ASP A 208 -3.94 -25.49 8.56
CA ASP A 208 -3.63 -26.62 7.70
C ASP A 208 -2.43 -26.33 6.78
N ASP A 209 -1.93 -27.38 6.13
CA ASP A 209 -0.89 -27.28 5.10
C ASP A 209 -1.35 -26.42 3.91
N ARG A 210 -0.46 -25.56 3.42
CA ARG A 210 -0.79 -24.64 2.32
C ARG A 210 0.39 -24.38 1.39
N THR A 211 0.07 -24.08 0.14
CA THR A 211 1.06 -23.72 -0.88
C THR A 211 1.69 -22.37 -0.58
N LEU A 212 0.87 -21.37 -0.20
CA LEU A 212 1.28 -20.02 0.12
C LEU A 212 0.38 -19.39 1.17
N ASP A 213 0.96 -18.69 2.13
CA ASP A 213 0.30 -17.91 3.17
C ASP A 213 1.01 -16.57 3.31
N ILE A 214 0.25 -15.46 3.33
CA ILE A 214 0.81 -14.10 3.43
C ILE A 214 0.02 -13.32 4.48
N ASP A 215 0.62 -13.10 5.65
CA ASP A 215 0.03 -12.33 6.75
C ASP A 215 0.62 -10.93 6.85
N ILE A 216 -0.23 -9.92 7.13
CA ILE A 216 0.22 -8.56 7.50
C ILE A 216 0.61 -8.57 8.97
N ILE A 217 1.91 -8.42 9.27
CA ILE A 217 2.40 -8.36 10.66
C ILE A 217 2.26 -6.95 11.22
N PHE A 218 2.80 -5.96 10.50
CA PHE A 218 2.67 -4.55 10.85
C PHE A 218 2.31 -3.72 9.63
N TYR A 219 1.54 -2.65 9.85
CA TYR A 219 1.21 -1.66 8.83
C TYR A 219 1.47 -0.26 9.38
N GLY A 220 2.60 0.33 9.02
CA GLY A 220 3.07 1.58 9.62
C GLY A 220 3.06 1.50 11.15
N ARG A 221 2.36 2.42 11.77
CA ARG A 221 2.09 2.41 13.23
C ARG A 221 0.62 2.17 13.57
N GLU A 222 -0.15 1.64 12.62
CA GLU A 222 -1.57 1.41 12.81
C GLU A 222 -1.84 0.25 13.79
N VAL A 223 -2.88 0.43 14.58
CA VAL A 223 -3.47 -0.62 15.42
C VAL A 223 -4.91 -0.78 14.96
N ILE A 224 -5.22 -1.92 14.35
CA ILE A 224 -6.52 -2.22 13.73
C ILE A 224 -7.06 -3.49 14.36
N CYS A 225 -8.32 -3.46 14.80
CA CYS A 225 -9.03 -4.62 15.30
C CYS A 225 -10.45 -4.61 14.70
N GLU A 226 -10.58 -5.19 13.52
CA GLU A 226 -11.81 -5.26 12.76
C GLU A 226 -12.08 -6.70 12.31
N GLU A 227 -13.31 -7.00 11.94
CA GLU A 227 -13.64 -8.31 11.39
C GLU A 227 -12.78 -8.63 10.15
N GLY A 228 -12.02 -9.72 10.24
CA GLY A 228 -11.12 -10.22 9.19
C GLY A 228 -9.80 -9.44 9.04
N LEU A 229 -9.51 -8.45 9.91
CA LEU A 229 -8.25 -7.70 9.87
C LEU A 229 -7.80 -7.26 11.25
N THR A 230 -6.70 -7.84 11.72
CA THR A 230 -6.06 -7.47 13.00
C THR A 230 -4.60 -7.09 12.74
N ILE A 231 -4.22 -5.85 13.09
CA ILE A 231 -2.87 -5.31 12.95
C ILE A 231 -2.49 -4.63 14.29
N PRO A 232 -1.36 -4.93 14.90
CA PRO A 232 -0.41 -6.02 14.59
C PRO A 232 -1.08 -7.39 14.55
N HIS A 233 -0.54 -8.33 13.77
CA HIS A 233 -1.08 -9.70 13.71
C HIS A 233 -1.16 -10.32 15.11
N ALA A 234 -2.32 -10.86 15.49
CA ALA A 234 -2.64 -11.20 16.88
C ALA A 234 -1.65 -12.17 17.53
N ASP A 235 -1.08 -13.10 16.78
CA ASP A 235 -0.27 -14.20 17.29
C ASP A 235 1.21 -14.16 16.85
N TYR A 236 1.68 -13.02 16.30
CA TYR A 236 3.04 -12.94 15.76
C TYR A 236 4.11 -13.13 16.86
N VAL A 237 3.84 -12.69 18.07
CA VAL A 237 4.78 -12.74 19.20
C VAL A 237 5.11 -14.16 19.65
N ASN A 238 4.23 -15.13 19.39
CA ASN A 238 4.40 -16.54 19.76
C ASN A 238 5.05 -17.37 18.65
N ARG A 239 5.31 -16.74 17.46
CA ARG A 239 5.80 -17.42 16.25
C ARG A 239 7.27 -17.12 16.03
N SER A 240 8.17 -17.98 16.49
CA SER A 240 9.62 -17.83 16.24
C SER A 240 9.94 -17.71 14.76
N PHE A 241 9.23 -18.44 13.91
CA PHE A 241 9.37 -18.42 12.45
C PHE A 241 8.89 -17.10 11.79
N VAL A 242 8.24 -16.21 12.54
CA VAL A 242 7.94 -14.82 12.16
C VAL A 242 8.97 -13.88 12.78
N ILE A 243 9.24 -14.03 14.09
CA ILE A 243 10.12 -13.12 14.84
C ILE A 243 11.56 -13.14 14.29
N GLU A 244 12.14 -14.32 14.06
CA GLU A 244 13.54 -14.40 13.64
C GLU A 244 13.78 -13.76 12.26
N PRO A 245 12.98 -14.05 11.20
CA PRO A 245 13.10 -13.33 9.94
C PRO A 245 12.82 -11.83 10.06
N LEU A 246 11.88 -11.44 10.94
CA LEU A 246 11.55 -10.04 11.15
C LEU A 246 12.68 -9.27 11.82
N LYS A 247 13.42 -9.90 12.77
CA LYS A 247 14.64 -9.31 13.37
C LYS A 247 15.73 -9.04 12.35
N GLU A 248 15.85 -9.88 11.32
CA GLU A 248 16.84 -9.70 10.26
C GLU A 248 16.60 -8.41 9.46
N ILE A 249 15.33 -8.10 9.13
CA ILE A 249 15.00 -6.99 8.23
C ILE A 249 14.55 -5.72 8.95
N ALA A 250 14.08 -5.84 10.19
CA ALA A 250 13.45 -4.75 10.95
C ALA A 250 13.80 -4.74 12.45
N PRO A 251 15.07 -4.90 12.88
CA PRO A 251 15.42 -5.05 14.30
C PRO A 251 14.97 -3.88 15.18
N ASP A 252 15.02 -2.66 14.65
CA ASP A 252 14.71 -1.42 15.39
C ASP A 252 13.26 -0.96 15.24
N PHE A 253 12.41 -1.71 14.51
CA PHE A 253 10.99 -1.38 14.43
C PHE A 253 10.33 -1.58 15.80
N ILE A 254 9.58 -0.57 16.24
CA ILE A 254 8.87 -0.59 17.53
C ILE A 254 7.41 -0.96 17.27
N CYS A 255 6.95 -2.06 17.85
CA CYS A 255 5.55 -2.48 17.77
C CYS A 255 4.63 -1.37 18.35
N PRO A 256 3.66 -0.86 17.59
CA PRO A 256 2.81 0.24 18.05
C PRO A 256 1.89 -0.15 19.22
N LEU A 257 1.58 -1.44 19.37
CA LEU A 257 0.71 -1.94 20.43
C LEU A 257 1.45 -2.12 21.77
N THR A 258 2.69 -2.64 21.72
CA THR A 258 3.44 -3.01 22.94
C THR A 258 4.55 -2.05 23.30
N GLY A 259 4.99 -1.20 22.36
CA GLY A 259 6.17 -0.33 22.55
C GLY A 259 7.51 -1.08 22.53
N VAL A 260 7.52 -2.38 22.25
CA VAL A 260 8.73 -3.22 22.26
C VAL A 260 9.37 -3.21 20.85
N ALA A 261 10.69 -3.03 20.80
CA ALA A 261 11.43 -3.16 19.54
C ALA A 261 11.54 -4.64 19.13
N VAL A 262 11.46 -4.90 17.82
CA VAL A 262 11.50 -6.27 17.25
C VAL A 262 12.71 -7.07 17.74
N LYS A 263 13.90 -6.45 17.83
CA LYS A 263 15.12 -7.11 18.34
C LYS A 263 14.99 -7.65 19.77
N ASN A 264 14.08 -7.07 20.56
CA ASN A 264 13.85 -7.44 21.96
C ASN A 264 12.69 -8.45 22.12
N LEU A 265 12.02 -8.84 21.03
CA LEU A 265 11.01 -9.87 21.07
C LEU A 265 11.68 -11.23 21.32
N ALA A 266 11.18 -11.97 22.29
CA ALA A 266 11.50 -13.37 22.50
C ALA A 266 10.22 -14.17 22.24
N PRO A 267 10.25 -15.20 21.38
CA PRO A 267 9.10 -16.09 21.27
C PRO A 267 8.83 -16.69 22.64
N ASP A 268 7.57 -16.69 23.05
CA ASP A 268 7.21 -17.40 24.28
C ASP A 268 7.62 -18.88 24.08
N SER A 269 8.59 -19.33 24.84
CA SER A 269 9.00 -20.73 24.86
C SER A 269 7.88 -21.49 25.53
N GLY A 270 6.78 -21.68 24.79
CA GLY A 270 5.60 -22.39 25.27
C GLY A 270 6.00 -23.73 25.88
N LYS A 271 5.79 -23.83 27.21
CA LYS A 271 5.79 -25.09 27.93
C LYS A 271 4.61 -25.95 27.51
#